data_4e7aae1f9232572b22a8e2d83bbbc996
#
_entry.id   4e7aae1f9232572b22a8e2d83bbbc996
#
_cell.length_a   1.000
_cell.length_b   1.000
_cell.length_c   1.000
_cell.angle_alpha   90.00
_cell.angle_beta   90.00
_cell.angle_gamma   90.00
#
_symmetry.space_group_name_H-M   'P 1'
#
loop_
_entity.id
_entity.type
_entity.pdbx_description
1 polymer ?
#
loop_
_entity_poly.entity_id
_entity_poly.type
_entity_poly.pdbx_seq_one_letter_code
_entity_poly.pdbx_strand_id
1 'polypeptide(L)'
;MEPAIVVLAVLAVIVILPLFWLIANYNRFARVRQHIRESWSDIEVEMKRRYELIPNLVETVRGYAKHEREVLEMVVQLRNKALQNHGRASEQAVDESALAIGMKRLFTVAEAYPQLRADAHFLALQTELANCEDRIAAARRFYNGNVREINQMCDSFPTNLIAGMFGFQRATYFELSSDAERVVPRASISL
;
A
#
# COMPACT_ATOMS: atom_id res chain seq x y z
N MET A 1 -6.29 -53.65 27.84
CA MET A 1 -5.52 -53.21 26.65
C MET A 1 -4.07 -53.60 26.91
N GLU A 2 -3.44 -54.29 25.98
CA GLU A 2 -2.03 -54.67 26.09
C GLU A 2 -1.17 -53.39 26.30
N PRO A 3 -0.28 -53.33 27.27
CA PRO A 3 0.56 -52.17 27.55
C PRO A 3 1.33 -51.68 26.30
N ALA A 4 1.66 -52.57 25.43
CA ALA A 4 2.31 -52.27 24.13
C ALA A 4 1.43 -51.40 23.21
N ILE A 5 0.12 -51.61 23.18
CA ILE A 5 -0.83 -50.82 22.35
C ILE A 5 -0.93 -49.40 22.88
N VAL A 6 -0.95 -49.24 24.20
CA VAL A 6 -0.98 -47.91 24.84
C VAL A 6 0.29 -47.13 24.55
N VAL A 7 1.44 -47.75 24.64
CA VAL A 7 2.75 -47.15 24.30
C VAL A 7 2.81 -46.73 22.84
N LEU A 8 2.37 -47.59 21.90
CA LEU A 8 2.30 -47.30 20.48
C LEU A 8 1.36 -46.13 20.18
N ALA A 9 0.18 -46.08 20.82
CA ALA A 9 -0.76 -44.99 20.66
C ALA A 9 -0.20 -43.65 21.15
N VAL A 10 0.49 -43.65 22.31
CA VAL A 10 1.14 -42.43 22.85
C VAL A 10 2.26 -41.96 21.90
N LEU A 11 3.10 -42.86 21.42
CA LEU A 11 4.15 -42.51 20.45
C LEU A 11 3.59 -41.96 19.14
N ALA A 12 2.50 -42.55 18.63
CA ALA A 12 1.81 -42.04 17.45
C ALA A 12 1.26 -40.58 17.66
N VAL A 13 0.69 -40.32 18.80
CA VAL A 13 0.21 -38.96 19.13
C VAL A 13 1.35 -37.98 19.20
N ILE A 14 2.47 -38.33 19.85
CA ILE A 14 3.67 -37.47 19.98
C ILE A 14 4.26 -37.12 18.60
N VAL A 15 4.11 -37.95 17.60
CA VAL A 15 4.64 -37.72 16.24
C VAL A 15 3.60 -36.99 15.37
N ILE A 16 2.35 -37.45 15.38
CA ILE A 16 1.29 -36.97 14.47
C ILE A 16 0.88 -35.53 14.81
N LEU A 17 0.75 -35.19 16.10
CA LEU A 17 0.32 -33.83 16.47
C LEU A 17 1.32 -32.75 16.05
N PRO A 18 2.64 -32.85 16.32
CA PRO A 18 3.61 -31.88 15.83
C PRO A 18 3.67 -31.81 14.30
N LEU A 19 3.54 -32.93 13.60
CA LEU A 19 3.53 -32.96 12.14
C LEU A 19 2.32 -32.23 11.58
N PHE A 20 1.13 -32.47 12.13
CA PHE A 20 -0.08 -31.77 11.73
C PHE A 20 0.02 -30.26 12.03
N TRP A 21 0.53 -29.90 13.19
CA TRP A 21 0.79 -28.52 13.57
C TRP A 21 1.78 -27.83 12.60
N LEU A 22 2.86 -28.50 12.21
CA LEU A 22 3.84 -28.01 11.26
C LEU A 22 3.21 -27.74 9.90
N ILE A 23 2.44 -28.70 9.36
CA ILE A 23 1.75 -28.55 8.08
C ILE A 23 0.74 -27.39 8.12
N ALA A 24 -0.03 -27.27 9.19
CA ALA A 24 -1.01 -26.21 9.34
C ALA A 24 -0.35 -24.82 9.34
N ASN A 25 0.76 -24.65 10.09
CA ASN A 25 1.49 -23.40 10.13
C ASN A 25 2.24 -23.08 8.83
N TYR A 26 2.84 -24.09 8.17
CA TYR A 26 3.42 -23.91 6.84
C TYR A 26 2.39 -23.37 5.84
N ASN A 27 1.21 -23.96 5.81
CA ASN A 27 0.12 -23.51 4.95
C ASN A 27 -0.37 -22.10 5.32
N ARG A 28 -0.33 -21.74 6.60
CA ARG A 28 -0.64 -20.38 7.05
C ARG A 28 0.39 -19.36 6.52
N PHE A 29 1.69 -19.65 6.66
CA PHE A 29 2.74 -18.82 6.08
C PHE A 29 2.58 -18.65 4.57
N ALA A 30 2.31 -19.74 3.84
CA ALA A 30 2.10 -19.68 2.40
C ALA A 30 0.91 -18.79 2.00
N ARG A 31 -0.21 -18.89 2.73
CA ARG A 31 -1.39 -18.03 2.51
C ARG A 31 -1.10 -16.57 2.81
N VAL A 32 -0.49 -16.24 3.95
CA VAL A 32 -0.19 -14.86 4.31
C VAL A 32 0.77 -14.23 3.29
N ARG A 33 1.79 -14.99 2.84
CA ARG A 33 2.68 -14.54 1.77
C ARG A 33 1.95 -14.27 0.46
N GLN A 34 0.94 -15.08 0.13
CA GLN A 34 0.10 -14.85 -1.05
C GLN A 34 -0.76 -13.59 -0.88
N HIS A 35 -1.39 -13.39 0.28
CA HIS A 35 -2.17 -12.18 0.57
C HIS A 35 -1.32 -10.89 0.53
N ILE A 36 -0.04 -10.96 0.92
CA ILE A 36 0.89 -9.82 0.75
C ILE A 36 1.06 -9.48 -0.72
N ARG A 37 1.24 -10.48 -1.60
CA ARG A 37 1.39 -10.25 -3.05
C ARG A 37 0.11 -9.68 -3.69
N GLU A 38 -1.03 -10.24 -3.34
CA GLU A 38 -2.34 -9.79 -3.83
C GLU A 38 -2.61 -8.34 -3.40
N SER A 39 -2.46 -8.05 -2.11
CA SER A 39 -2.67 -6.70 -1.59
C SER A 39 -1.65 -5.67 -2.12
N TRP A 40 -0.44 -6.09 -2.47
CA TRP A 40 0.52 -5.24 -3.17
C TRP A 40 0.06 -4.92 -4.59
N SER A 41 -0.43 -5.92 -5.32
CA SER A 41 -1.00 -5.72 -6.66
C SER A 41 -2.18 -4.75 -6.65
N ASP A 42 -3.04 -4.82 -5.63
CA ASP A 42 -4.16 -3.88 -5.47
C ASP A 42 -3.67 -2.43 -5.27
N ILE A 43 -2.59 -2.24 -4.49
CA ILE A 43 -1.94 -0.93 -4.33
C ILE A 43 -1.40 -0.44 -5.67
N GLU A 44 -0.69 -1.28 -6.43
CA GLU A 44 -0.10 -0.91 -7.72
C GLU A 44 -1.16 -0.48 -8.73
N VAL A 45 -2.32 -1.16 -8.77
CA VAL A 45 -3.43 -0.81 -9.66
C VAL A 45 -3.95 0.60 -9.36
N GLU A 46 -4.18 0.94 -8.09
CA GLU A 46 -4.70 2.25 -7.71
C GLU A 46 -3.64 3.36 -7.84
N MET A 47 -2.37 3.06 -7.57
CA MET A 47 -1.27 4.00 -7.84
C MET A 47 -1.17 4.31 -9.33
N LYS A 48 -1.24 3.29 -10.20
CA LYS A 48 -1.22 3.48 -11.65
C LYS A 48 -2.37 4.37 -12.13
N ARG A 49 -3.59 4.13 -11.62
CA ARG A 49 -4.75 4.98 -11.91
C ARG A 49 -4.50 6.43 -11.53
N ARG A 50 -3.93 6.68 -10.34
CA ARG A 50 -3.52 8.02 -9.91
C ARG A 50 -2.51 8.66 -10.87
N TYR A 51 -1.49 7.92 -11.29
CA TYR A 51 -0.47 8.41 -12.24
C TYR A 51 -1.08 8.79 -13.60
N GLU A 52 -2.14 8.12 -14.03
CA GLU A 52 -2.84 8.43 -15.28
C GLU A 52 -3.71 9.70 -15.17
N LEU A 53 -4.21 10.04 -13.98
CA LEU A 53 -5.00 11.24 -13.75
C LEU A 53 -4.15 12.51 -13.62
N ILE A 54 -2.93 12.42 -13.09
CA ILE A 54 -2.06 13.58 -12.80
C ILE A 54 -1.76 14.43 -14.06
N PRO A 55 -1.44 13.89 -15.25
CA PRO A 55 -1.22 14.71 -16.42
C PRO A 55 -2.42 15.57 -16.80
N ASN A 56 -3.63 15.02 -16.74
CA ASN A 56 -4.87 15.75 -17.03
C ASN A 56 -5.10 16.88 -16.02
N LEU A 57 -4.82 16.62 -14.73
CA LEU A 57 -4.89 17.66 -13.70
C LEU A 57 -3.89 18.79 -13.97
N VAL A 58 -2.62 18.44 -14.30
CA VAL A 58 -1.57 19.42 -14.62
C VAL A 58 -1.95 20.27 -15.82
N GLU A 59 -2.49 19.68 -16.88
CA GLU A 59 -2.95 20.43 -18.06
C GLU A 59 -4.11 21.36 -17.73
N THR A 60 -5.09 20.89 -16.95
CA THR A 60 -6.22 21.72 -16.50
C THR A 60 -5.73 22.92 -15.68
N VAL A 61 -4.84 22.71 -14.70
CA VAL A 61 -4.28 23.80 -13.88
C VAL A 61 -3.43 24.74 -14.74
N ARG A 62 -2.64 24.25 -15.69
CA ARG A 62 -1.82 25.06 -16.61
C ARG A 62 -2.65 26.06 -17.41
N GLY A 63 -3.89 25.71 -17.78
CA GLY A 63 -4.81 26.60 -18.49
C GLY A 63 -5.10 27.89 -17.74
N TYR A 64 -5.14 27.85 -16.43
CA TYR A 64 -5.48 28.97 -15.54
C TYR A 64 -4.26 29.58 -14.83
N ALA A 65 -3.27 28.77 -14.43
CA ALA A 65 -2.13 29.14 -13.62
C ALA A 65 -0.80 29.07 -14.43
N LYS A 66 -0.71 29.83 -15.52
CA LYS A 66 0.44 29.79 -16.45
C LYS A 66 1.78 30.20 -15.83
N HIS A 67 1.75 30.94 -14.74
CA HIS A 67 2.95 31.42 -14.03
C HIS A 67 3.52 30.41 -13.02
N GLU A 68 2.78 29.33 -12.71
CA GLU A 68 3.13 28.33 -11.71
C GLU A 68 3.92 27.12 -12.30
N ARG A 69 4.81 27.42 -13.27
CA ARG A 69 5.54 26.38 -14.01
C ARG A 69 6.31 25.44 -13.11
N GLU A 70 6.98 25.96 -12.09
CA GLU A 70 7.81 25.13 -11.19
C GLU A 70 7.01 24.05 -10.47
N VAL A 71 5.82 24.39 -9.97
CA VAL A 71 4.95 23.43 -9.27
C VAL A 71 4.44 22.37 -10.24
N LEU A 72 4.03 22.78 -11.45
CA LEU A 72 3.52 21.87 -12.48
C LEU A 72 4.61 20.88 -12.94
N GLU A 73 5.83 21.37 -13.22
CA GLU A 73 6.97 20.56 -13.62
C GLU A 73 7.41 19.62 -12.50
N MET A 74 7.46 20.10 -11.26
CA MET A 74 7.78 19.30 -10.08
C MET A 74 6.82 18.12 -9.93
N VAL A 75 5.52 18.32 -10.06
CA VAL A 75 4.52 17.24 -9.92
C VAL A 75 4.72 16.18 -11.01
N VAL A 76 4.97 16.60 -12.26
CA VAL A 76 5.25 15.67 -13.37
C VAL A 76 6.53 14.86 -13.09
N GLN A 77 7.59 15.49 -12.60
CA GLN A 77 8.85 14.80 -12.26
C GLN A 77 8.66 13.79 -11.13
N LEU A 78 7.96 14.18 -10.05
CA LEU A 78 7.67 13.29 -8.92
C LEU A 78 6.80 12.10 -9.35
N ARG A 79 5.80 12.35 -10.18
CA ARG A 79 4.95 11.29 -10.77
C ARG A 79 5.80 10.33 -11.61
N ASN A 80 6.68 10.84 -12.48
CA ASN A 80 7.53 10.00 -13.32
C ASN A 80 8.51 9.17 -12.48
N LYS A 81 9.07 9.75 -11.41
CA LYS A 81 9.95 9.04 -10.48
C LYS A 81 9.21 7.91 -9.77
N ALA A 82 8.02 8.18 -9.23
CA ALA A 82 7.19 7.19 -8.57
C ALA A 82 6.74 6.06 -9.51
N LEU A 83 6.40 6.40 -10.77
CA LEU A 83 6.00 5.42 -11.80
C LEU A 83 7.17 4.49 -12.20
N GLN A 84 8.40 4.98 -12.22
CA GLN A 84 9.59 4.20 -12.62
C GLN A 84 10.14 3.35 -11.47
N ASN A 85 9.72 3.60 -10.24
CA ASN A 85 10.17 2.83 -9.09
C ASN A 85 9.44 1.47 -9.06
N HIS A 86 10.21 0.39 -9.12
CA HIS A 86 9.74 -1.00 -8.99
C HIS A 86 10.51 -1.70 -7.85
N GLY A 87 11.02 -0.93 -6.91
CA GLY A 87 11.77 -1.41 -5.75
C GLY A 87 10.90 -2.01 -4.66
N ARG A 88 11.45 -2.06 -3.46
CA ARG A 88 10.74 -2.56 -2.28
C ARG A 88 9.62 -1.60 -1.88
N ALA A 89 8.61 -2.12 -1.17
CA ALA A 89 7.49 -1.30 -0.67
C ALA A 89 7.96 -0.05 0.10
N SER A 90 9.04 -0.14 0.88
CA SER A 90 9.61 1.00 1.60
C SER A 90 10.25 2.06 0.68
N GLU A 91 10.86 1.65 -0.43
CA GLU A 91 11.44 2.56 -1.43
C GLU A 91 10.33 3.27 -2.20
N GLN A 92 9.31 2.51 -2.62
CA GLN A 92 8.11 3.07 -3.25
C GLN A 92 7.42 4.08 -2.33
N ALA A 93 7.33 3.80 -1.03
CA ALA A 93 6.71 4.70 -0.04
C ALA A 93 7.39 6.08 0.04
N VAL A 94 8.70 6.15 -0.18
CA VAL A 94 9.44 7.43 -0.21
C VAL A 94 9.01 8.28 -1.40
N ASP A 95 8.96 7.69 -2.60
CA ASP A 95 8.58 8.40 -3.82
C ASP A 95 7.10 8.79 -3.80
N GLU A 96 6.25 7.93 -3.26
CA GLU A 96 4.83 8.20 -3.04
C GLU A 96 4.61 9.36 -2.05
N SER A 97 5.39 9.41 -0.98
CA SER A 97 5.34 10.52 -0.03
C SER A 97 5.75 11.86 -0.69
N ALA A 98 6.79 11.83 -1.51
CA ALA A 98 7.21 13.02 -2.24
C ALA A 98 6.15 13.48 -3.25
N LEU A 99 5.53 12.55 -4.00
CA LEU A 99 4.45 12.86 -4.93
C LEU A 99 3.25 13.45 -4.20
N ALA A 100 2.89 12.90 -3.05
CA ALA A 100 1.80 13.37 -2.22
C ALA A 100 2.01 14.83 -1.78
N ILE A 101 3.21 15.18 -1.33
CA ILE A 101 3.58 16.55 -0.97
C ILE A 101 3.51 17.48 -2.19
N GLY A 102 4.00 17.01 -3.36
CA GLY A 102 3.90 17.76 -4.62
C GLY A 102 2.45 18.04 -5.02
N MET A 103 1.58 17.04 -4.93
CA MET A 103 0.14 17.18 -5.21
C MET A 103 -0.52 18.19 -4.26
N LYS A 104 -0.19 18.15 -2.97
CA LYS A 104 -0.69 19.14 -1.99
C LYS A 104 -0.33 20.57 -2.38
N ARG A 105 0.92 20.81 -2.83
CA ARG A 105 1.33 22.12 -3.34
C ARG A 105 0.53 22.55 -4.57
N LEU A 106 0.27 21.61 -5.50
CA LEU A 106 -0.56 21.88 -6.68
C LEU A 106 -1.98 22.31 -6.30
N PHE A 107 -2.61 21.63 -5.34
CA PHE A 107 -3.93 22.01 -4.86
C PHE A 107 -3.91 23.37 -4.13
N THR A 108 -2.86 23.69 -3.38
CA THR A 108 -2.69 25.03 -2.78
C THR A 108 -2.59 26.12 -3.84
N VAL A 109 -1.87 25.87 -4.94
CA VAL A 109 -1.87 26.79 -6.09
C VAL A 109 -3.29 26.96 -6.66
N ALA A 110 -4.02 25.87 -6.88
CA ALA A 110 -5.38 25.92 -7.42
C ALA A 110 -6.33 26.76 -6.55
N GLU A 111 -6.13 26.80 -5.23
CA GLU A 111 -6.92 27.63 -4.30
C GLU A 111 -6.78 29.13 -4.59
N ALA A 112 -5.66 29.59 -5.15
CA ALA A 112 -5.44 30.97 -5.52
C ALA A 112 -6.16 31.40 -6.81
N TYR A 113 -6.75 30.45 -7.55
CA TYR A 113 -7.42 30.70 -8.83
C TYR A 113 -8.92 30.33 -8.76
N PRO A 114 -9.82 31.27 -8.42
CA PRO A 114 -11.25 30.98 -8.24
C PRO A 114 -11.95 30.39 -9.46
N GLN A 115 -11.53 30.80 -10.67
CA GLN A 115 -12.06 30.27 -11.92
C GLN A 115 -11.74 28.79 -12.13
N LEU A 116 -10.52 28.37 -11.78
CA LEU A 116 -10.11 26.96 -11.79
C LEU A 116 -10.92 26.14 -10.79
N ARG A 117 -11.13 26.68 -9.58
CA ARG A 117 -11.94 26.00 -8.55
C ARG A 117 -13.40 25.78 -8.97
N ALA A 118 -13.94 26.63 -9.84
CA ALA A 118 -15.29 26.51 -10.37
C ALA A 118 -15.34 25.63 -11.64
N ASP A 119 -14.20 25.24 -12.19
CA ASP A 119 -14.12 24.43 -13.40
C ASP A 119 -14.60 23.00 -13.14
N ALA A 120 -15.60 22.55 -13.90
CA ALA A 120 -16.23 21.24 -13.72
C ALA A 120 -15.24 20.08 -13.96
N HIS A 121 -14.29 20.26 -14.87
CA HIS A 121 -13.26 19.26 -15.20
C HIS A 121 -12.28 19.11 -14.04
N PHE A 122 -11.84 20.23 -13.47
CA PHE A 122 -10.98 20.24 -12.28
C PHE A 122 -11.65 19.55 -11.10
N LEU A 123 -12.93 19.87 -10.82
CA LEU A 123 -13.69 19.24 -9.73
C LEU A 123 -13.86 17.73 -9.94
N ALA A 124 -14.11 17.28 -11.17
CA ALA A 124 -14.20 15.87 -11.49
C ALA A 124 -12.85 15.15 -11.24
N LEU A 125 -11.73 15.73 -11.70
CA LEU A 125 -10.39 15.16 -11.48
C LEU A 125 -10.02 15.14 -10.00
N GLN A 126 -10.35 16.19 -9.25
CA GLN A 126 -10.15 16.25 -7.80
C GLN A 126 -10.92 15.12 -7.09
N THR A 127 -12.17 14.89 -7.48
CA THR A 127 -13.01 13.82 -6.92
C THR A 127 -12.42 12.44 -7.24
N GLU A 128 -12.00 12.20 -8.48
CA GLU A 128 -11.38 10.92 -8.88
C GLU A 128 -10.06 10.68 -8.14
N LEU A 129 -9.24 11.71 -7.98
CA LEU A 129 -7.99 11.61 -7.21
C LEU A 129 -8.27 11.33 -5.74
N ALA A 130 -9.26 11.98 -5.12
CA ALA A 130 -9.66 11.69 -3.74
C ALA A 130 -10.12 10.22 -3.58
N ASN A 131 -10.90 9.72 -4.54
CA ASN A 131 -11.32 8.32 -4.57
C ASN A 131 -10.12 7.35 -4.70
N CYS A 132 -9.13 7.69 -5.52
CA CYS A 132 -7.90 6.89 -5.63
C CYS A 132 -7.13 6.87 -4.32
N GLU A 133 -6.96 8.03 -3.65
CA GLU A 133 -6.27 8.12 -2.36
C GLU A 133 -6.97 7.29 -1.28
N ASP A 134 -8.30 7.33 -1.19
CA ASP A 134 -9.06 6.52 -0.25
C ASP A 134 -8.86 5.01 -0.49
N ARG A 135 -8.82 4.58 -1.77
CA ARG A 135 -8.57 3.18 -2.15
C ARG A 135 -7.13 2.77 -1.86
N ILE A 136 -6.14 3.62 -2.20
CA ILE A 136 -4.73 3.37 -1.86
C ILE A 136 -4.58 3.23 -0.34
N ALA A 137 -5.20 4.11 0.44
CA ALA A 137 -5.16 4.04 1.90
C ALA A 137 -5.80 2.76 2.45
N ALA A 138 -6.90 2.29 1.85
CA ALA A 138 -7.54 1.03 2.22
C ALA A 138 -6.66 -0.19 1.89
N ALA A 139 -6.14 -0.26 0.66
CA ALA A 139 -5.25 -1.33 0.21
C ALA A 139 -3.96 -1.37 1.04
N ARG A 140 -3.37 -0.20 1.38
CA ARG A 140 -2.21 -0.05 2.26
C ARG A 140 -2.46 -0.63 3.65
N ARG A 141 -3.63 -0.33 4.25
CA ARG A 141 -3.98 -0.90 5.56
C ARG A 141 -4.04 -2.42 5.52
N PHE A 142 -4.63 -2.98 4.46
CA PHE A 142 -4.73 -4.42 4.29
C PHE A 142 -3.35 -5.06 4.05
N TYR A 143 -2.52 -4.48 3.18
CA TYR A 143 -1.13 -4.89 2.96
C TYR A 143 -0.33 -4.90 4.26
N ASN A 144 -0.33 -3.79 4.99
CA ASN A 144 0.42 -3.67 6.24
C ASN A 144 -0.10 -4.62 7.34
N GLY A 145 -1.38 -4.96 7.32
CA GLY A 145 -1.97 -6.00 8.16
C GLY A 145 -1.34 -7.37 7.90
N ASN A 146 -1.26 -7.78 6.62
CA ASN A 146 -0.64 -9.03 6.19
C ASN A 146 0.88 -9.05 6.49
N VAL A 147 1.57 -7.92 6.28
CA VAL A 147 3.00 -7.76 6.65
C VAL A 147 3.20 -7.94 8.14
N ARG A 148 2.34 -7.36 8.96
CA ARG A 148 2.40 -7.55 10.43
C ARG A 148 2.22 -9.02 10.79
N GLU A 149 1.27 -9.71 10.19
CA GLU A 149 1.02 -11.13 10.47
C GLU A 149 2.23 -11.99 10.13
N ILE A 150 2.82 -11.85 8.93
CA ILE A 150 4.00 -12.65 8.56
C ILE A 150 5.20 -12.34 9.46
N ASN A 151 5.42 -11.06 9.81
CA ASN A 151 6.50 -10.67 10.69
C ASN A 151 6.31 -11.25 12.10
N GLN A 152 5.09 -11.22 12.62
CA GLN A 152 4.75 -11.85 13.89
C GLN A 152 5.03 -13.36 13.88
N MET A 153 4.63 -14.06 12.79
CA MET A 153 4.89 -15.49 12.66
C MET A 153 6.39 -15.81 12.56
N CYS A 154 7.19 -14.93 11.93
CA CYS A 154 8.64 -15.07 11.86
C CYS A 154 9.34 -14.84 13.22
N ASP A 155 8.76 -14.00 14.07
CA ASP A 155 9.37 -13.61 15.36
C ASP A 155 8.87 -14.44 16.54
N SER A 156 7.68 -15.05 16.46
CA SER A 156 7.06 -15.77 17.57
C SER A 156 7.51 -17.23 17.64
N PHE A 157 7.77 -17.73 18.85
CA PHE A 157 7.95 -19.16 19.11
C PHE A 157 6.56 -19.85 19.22
N PRO A 158 6.39 -21.05 18.66
CA PRO A 158 7.36 -21.88 17.94
C PRO A 158 7.36 -21.69 16.40
N THR A 159 6.58 -20.75 15.84
CA THR A 159 6.44 -20.55 14.38
C THR A 159 7.74 -20.04 13.73
N ASN A 160 8.61 -19.35 14.47
CA ASN A 160 9.94 -18.93 13.99
C ASN A 160 10.83 -20.10 13.56
N LEU A 161 10.64 -21.28 14.14
CA LEU A 161 11.37 -22.49 13.73
C LEU A 161 10.97 -22.90 12.31
N ILE A 162 9.68 -22.81 11.98
CA ILE A 162 9.14 -23.07 10.64
C ILE A 162 9.66 -22.01 9.66
N ALA A 163 9.66 -20.75 10.06
CA ALA A 163 10.20 -19.67 9.24
C ALA A 163 11.66 -19.92 8.87
N GLY A 164 12.50 -20.29 9.83
CA GLY A 164 13.90 -20.64 9.59
C GLY A 164 14.08 -21.88 8.72
N MET A 165 13.30 -22.93 8.96
CA MET A 165 13.39 -24.21 8.24
C MET A 165 12.98 -24.09 6.76
N PHE A 166 11.95 -23.30 6.45
CA PHE A 166 11.40 -23.16 5.10
C PHE A 166 11.75 -21.83 4.40
N GLY A 167 12.61 -21.02 5.01
CA GLY A 167 13.10 -19.78 4.42
C GLY A 167 12.04 -18.66 4.29
N PHE A 168 11.04 -18.64 5.17
CA PHE A 168 10.15 -17.49 5.26
C PHE A 168 10.86 -16.29 5.88
N GLN A 169 10.71 -15.13 5.25
CA GLN A 169 11.39 -13.90 5.66
C GLN A 169 10.37 -12.83 6.05
N ARG A 170 10.82 -11.89 6.87
CA ARG A 170 10.05 -10.68 7.20
C ARG A 170 9.81 -9.86 5.94
N ALA A 171 8.62 -9.29 5.86
CA ALA A 171 8.24 -8.34 4.81
C ALA A 171 8.36 -6.90 5.31
N THR A 172 8.51 -5.96 4.38
CA THR A 172 8.64 -4.52 4.65
C THR A 172 7.28 -3.85 4.59
N TYR A 173 7.03 -2.90 5.51
CA TYR A 173 5.82 -2.08 5.51
C TYR A 173 5.85 -1.05 4.38
N PHE A 174 4.66 -0.66 3.94
CA PHE A 174 4.43 0.46 3.05
C PHE A 174 3.88 1.63 3.89
N GLU A 175 4.77 2.49 4.38
CA GLU A 175 4.44 3.61 5.26
C GLU A 175 4.80 4.94 4.60
N LEU A 176 3.81 5.79 4.40
CA LEU A 176 4.02 7.15 3.93
C LEU A 176 4.50 8.04 5.08
N SER A 177 5.20 9.14 4.75
CA SER A 177 5.53 10.15 5.75
C SER A 177 4.25 10.81 6.29
N SER A 178 4.28 11.26 7.55
CA SER A 178 3.12 11.90 8.20
C SER A 178 2.59 13.11 7.42
N ASP A 179 3.46 13.84 6.71
CA ASP A 179 3.09 15.01 5.90
C ASP A 179 2.37 14.63 4.60
N ALA A 180 2.53 13.38 4.15
CA ALA A 180 1.93 12.83 2.94
C ALA A 180 0.53 12.22 3.18
N GLU A 181 0.11 12.02 4.42
CA GLU A 181 -1.12 11.27 4.74
C GLU A 181 -2.43 11.99 4.40
N ARG A 182 -2.42 13.29 4.09
CA ARG A 182 -3.63 14.08 3.76
C ARG A 182 -3.38 14.98 2.55
N VAL A 183 -3.53 14.42 1.37
CA VAL A 183 -3.10 15.07 0.12
C VAL A 183 -4.21 15.81 -0.59
N VAL A 184 -5.41 15.26 -0.66
CA VAL A 184 -6.49 15.83 -1.46
C VAL A 184 -7.55 16.47 -0.55
N PRO A 185 -7.77 17.80 -0.64
CA PRO A 185 -8.90 18.43 0.01
C PRO A 185 -10.19 17.84 -0.59
N ARG A 186 -11.10 17.36 0.25
CA ARG A 186 -12.43 16.99 -0.23
C ARG A 186 -13.12 18.26 -0.73
N ALA A 187 -13.63 18.22 -1.96
CA ALA A 187 -14.48 19.28 -2.47
C ALA A 187 -15.69 19.41 -1.53
N SER A 188 -15.71 20.45 -0.69
CA SER A 188 -16.89 20.81 0.08
C SER A 188 -17.88 21.42 -0.91
N ILE A 189 -18.83 20.63 -1.37
CA ILE A 189 -20.01 21.18 -2.03
C ILE A 189 -20.82 21.85 -0.91
N SER A 190 -20.62 23.18 -0.74
CA SER A 190 -21.57 24.00 -0.01
C SER A 190 -22.81 24.11 -0.87
N LEU A 191 -23.86 23.35 -0.51
CA LEU A 191 -25.23 23.57 -0.98
C LEU A 191 -25.72 24.93 -0.50
#